data_e46ce4640a948100239751d7e1f23334
#
_entry.id   e46ce4640a948100239751d7e1f23334
#
_cell.length_a   1.000
_cell.length_b   1.000
_cell.length_c   1.000
_cell.angle_alpha   90.00
_cell.angle_beta   90.00
_cell.angle_gamma   90.00
#
_symmetry.space_group_name_H-M   'P 1'
#
loop_
_entity.id
_entity.type
_entity.pdbx_description
1 polymer ?
#
loop_
_entity_poly.entity_id
_entity_poly.type
_entity_poly.pdbx_seq_one_letter_code
_entity_poly.pdbx_strand_id
1 'polypeptide(L)'
;MNAYLLFKSIHLIAVISWMAGLLYLPRIFVYHVEASNNENKNSTFRTMERKLYFYIMNPAMILSWVFGLLLLHSIGLESLKEFWLITKLILVISLTFYHLFLFVCLKKFNENKNQYSSKFFRFINEAPTILVIAIIFIVVFKPI
;
A
#
# COMPACT_ATOMS: atom_id res chain seq x y z
N MET A 1 -6.53 30.61 3.23
CA MET A 1 -5.86 29.33 2.97
C MET A 1 -6.77 28.43 2.18
N ASN A 2 -6.24 27.76 1.18
CA ASN A 2 -7.03 26.94 0.30
C ASN A 2 -7.17 25.52 0.89
N ALA A 3 -8.40 25.13 1.24
CA ALA A 3 -8.68 23.81 1.80
C ALA A 3 -8.27 22.68 0.83
N TYR A 4 -8.43 22.92 -0.47
CA TYR A 4 -8.02 21.95 -1.48
C TYR A 4 -6.53 21.62 -1.38
N LEU A 5 -5.68 22.64 -1.23
CA LEU A 5 -4.24 22.43 -1.12
C LEU A 5 -3.88 21.70 0.18
N LEU A 6 -4.59 21.98 1.26
CA LEU A 6 -4.39 21.26 2.52
C LEU A 6 -4.76 19.79 2.38
N PHE A 7 -5.93 19.48 1.80
CA PHE A 7 -6.36 18.11 1.58
C PHE A 7 -5.40 17.36 0.66
N LYS A 8 -4.92 18.04 -0.39
CA LYS A 8 -3.97 17.45 -1.32
C LYS A 8 -2.65 17.10 -0.61
N SER A 9 -2.17 18.00 0.26
CA SER A 9 -0.94 17.76 1.01
C SER A 9 -1.06 16.55 1.94
N ILE A 10 -2.16 16.47 2.68
CA ILE A 10 -2.39 15.34 3.59
C ILE A 10 -2.55 14.04 2.78
N HIS A 11 -3.27 14.11 1.66
CA HIS A 11 -3.43 12.97 0.78
C HIS A 11 -2.07 12.45 0.28
N LEU A 12 -1.18 13.34 -0.15
CA LEU A 12 0.14 12.96 -0.64
C LEU A 12 0.99 12.32 0.47
N ILE A 13 0.95 12.90 1.68
CA ILE A 13 1.69 12.33 2.81
C ILE A 13 1.19 10.91 3.10
N ALA A 14 -0.13 10.73 3.14
CA ALA A 14 -0.72 9.43 3.40
C ALA A 14 -0.37 8.42 2.31
N VAL A 15 -0.44 8.83 1.04
CA VAL A 15 -0.12 7.96 -0.09
C VAL A 15 1.34 7.52 -0.05
N ILE A 16 2.26 8.45 0.21
CA ILE A 16 3.68 8.14 0.29
C ILE A 16 3.94 7.14 1.41
N SER A 17 3.34 7.36 2.58
CA SER A 17 3.49 6.46 3.73
C SER A 17 2.93 5.07 3.44
N TRP A 18 1.77 5.00 2.81
CA TRP A 18 1.13 3.74 2.45
C TRP A 18 1.96 2.96 1.45
N MET A 19 2.43 3.64 0.40
CA MET A 19 3.23 2.99 -0.63
C MET A 19 4.57 2.52 -0.10
N ALA A 20 5.20 3.29 0.78
CA ALA A 20 6.44 2.86 1.43
C ALA A 20 6.22 1.56 2.20
N GLY A 21 5.10 1.47 2.94
CA GLY A 21 4.76 0.25 3.67
C GLY A 21 4.49 -0.92 2.75
N LEU A 22 3.74 -0.71 1.66
CA LEU A 22 3.43 -1.75 0.69
C LEU A 22 4.68 -2.30 0.01
N LEU A 23 5.70 -1.46 -0.20
CA LEU A 23 6.95 -1.88 -0.81
C LEU A 23 7.88 -2.55 0.20
N TYR A 24 7.76 -2.19 1.48
CA TYR A 24 8.69 -2.67 2.50
C TYR A 24 8.24 -3.97 3.17
N LEU A 25 6.94 -4.12 3.42
CA LEU A 25 6.43 -5.29 4.16
C LEU A 25 6.77 -6.62 3.51
N PRO A 26 6.62 -6.80 2.18
CA PRO A 26 7.03 -8.05 1.56
C PRO A 26 8.51 -8.36 1.72
N ARG A 27 9.37 -7.33 1.80
CA ARG A 27 10.79 -7.52 2.05
C ARG A 27 11.03 -8.09 3.46
N ILE A 28 10.27 -7.61 4.43
CA ILE A 28 10.35 -8.16 5.79
C ILE A 28 9.93 -9.63 5.76
N PHE A 29 8.87 -9.97 5.01
CA PHE A 29 8.45 -11.35 4.87
C PHE A 29 9.55 -12.24 4.27
N VAL A 30 10.30 -11.72 3.29
CA VAL A 30 11.43 -12.46 2.71
C VAL A 30 12.44 -12.84 3.81
N TYR A 31 12.85 -11.86 4.60
CA TYR A 31 13.81 -12.11 5.68
C TYR A 31 13.21 -12.98 6.76
N HIS A 32 11.92 -12.84 7.04
CA HIS A 32 11.24 -13.68 8.03
C HIS A 32 11.27 -15.15 7.61
N VAL A 33 11.00 -15.44 6.34
CA VAL A 33 11.07 -16.81 5.83
C VAL A 33 12.49 -17.36 5.94
N GLU A 34 13.50 -16.56 5.56
CA GLU A 34 14.90 -16.98 5.61
C GLU A 34 15.39 -17.22 7.04
N ALA A 35 14.77 -16.57 8.03
CA ALA A 35 15.14 -16.69 9.45
C ALA A 35 14.20 -17.63 10.21
N SER A 36 13.42 -18.46 9.51
CA SER A 36 12.37 -19.27 10.14
C SER A 36 12.88 -20.25 11.19
N ASN A 37 14.16 -20.61 11.13
CA ASN A 37 14.77 -21.53 12.11
C ASN A 37 15.29 -20.83 13.36
N ASN A 38 15.22 -19.50 13.43
CA ASN A 38 15.72 -18.73 14.57
C ASN A 38 14.55 -18.04 15.25
N GLU A 39 14.17 -18.53 16.45
CA GLU A 39 12.98 -18.05 17.15
C GLU A 39 13.13 -16.57 17.57
N ASN A 40 14.33 -16.13 17.97
CA ASN A 40 14.55 -14.74 18.33
C ASN A 40 14.30 -13.80 17.16
N LYS A 41 14.80 -14.17 15.97
CA LYS A 41 14.58 -13.39 14.76
C LYS A 41 13.12 -13.42 14.32
N ASN A 42 12.48 -14.60 14.45
CA ASN A 42 11.04 -14.72 14.12
C ASN A 42 10.20 -13.77 14.97
N SER A 43 10.49 -13.72 16.27
CA SER A 43 9.77 -12.83 17.18
C SER A 43 9.97 -11.37 16.80
N THR A 44 11.19 -10.98 16.44
CA THR A 44 11.51 -9.62 16.02
C THR A 44 10.76 -9.26 14.74
N PHE A 45 10.80 -10.14 13.73
CA PHE A 45 10.13 -9.89 12.45
C PHE A 45 8.61 -9.81 12.62
N ARG A 46 8.02 -10.67 13.45
CA ARG A 46 6.58 -10.60 13.72
C ARG A 46 6.20 -9.25 14.32
N THR A 47 7.00 -8.74 15.24
CA THR A 47 6.77 -7.43 15.83
C THR A 47 6.90 -6.32 14.80
N MET A 48 7.94 -6.34 13.97
CA MET A 48 8.15 -5.34 12.92
C MET A 48 7.00 -5.32 11.92
N GLU A 49 6.58 -6.50 11.46
CA GLU A 49 5.48 -6.64 10.51
C GLU A 49 4.19 -6.08 11.07
N ARG A 50 3.86 -6.45 12.30
CA ARG A 50 2.62 -6.02 12.93
C ARG A 50 2.60 -4.51 13.14
N LYS A 51 3.70 -3.94 13.62
CA LYS A 51 3.77 -2.49 13.85
C LYS A 51 3.71 -1.71 12.55
N LEU A 52 4.42 -2.18 11.53
CA LEU A 52 4.38 -1.52 10.23
C LEU A 52 2.96 -1.54 9.66
N TYR A 53 2.31 -2.69 9.71
CA TYR A 53 0.98 -2.85 9.12
C TYR A 53 -0.07 -2.02 9.87
N PHE A 54 -0.16 -2.20 11.19
CA PHE A 54 -1.25 -1.60 11.95
C PHE A 54 -1.01 -0.14 12.33
N TYR A 55 0.23 0.28 12.49
CA TYR A 55 0.53 1.66 12.93
C TYR A 55 0.82 2.61 11.78
N ILE A 56 1.24 2.11 10.63
CA ILE A 56 1.61 2.95 9.49
C ILE A 56 0.72 2.67 8.28
N MET A 57 0.65 1.41 7.85
CA MET A 57 -0.03 1.06 6.59
C MET A 57 -1.54 1.23 6.67
N ASN A 58 -2.18 0.69 7.71
CA ASN A 58 -3.63 0.82 7.85
C ASN A 58 -4.08 2.27 7.98
N PRO A 59 -3.52 3.07 8.90
CA PRO A 59 -3.90 4.48 8.97
C PRO A 59 -3.62 5.23 7.68
N ALA A 60 -2.47 4.96 7.04
CA ALA A 60 -2.13 5.64 5.80
C ALA A 60 -3.09 5.28 4.67
N MET A 61 -3.49 4.01 4.57
CA MET A 61 -4.47 3.59 3.57
C MET A 61 -5.80 4.31 3.78
N ILE A 62 -6.29 4.34 5.02
CA ILE A 62 -7.55 4.97 5.34
C ILE A 62 -7.51 6.46 5.02
N LEU A 63 -6.43 7.15 5.43
CA LEU A 63 -6.28 8.58 5.14
C LEU A 63 -6.15 8.85 3.64
N SER A 64 -5.47 7.97 2.91
CA SER A 64 -5.36 8.10 1.46
C SER A 64 -6.73 8.05 0.79
N TRP A 65 -7.57 7.11 1.19
CA TRP A 65 -8.92 6.99 0.64
C TRP A 65 -9.80 8.16 1.06
N VAL A 66 -9.80 8.54 2.35
CA VAL A 66 -10.64 9.63 2.85
C VAL A 66 -10.29 10.94 2.15
N PHE A 67 -9.02 11.32 2.14
CA PHE A 67 -8.63 12.59 1.52
C PHE A 67 -8.66 12.53 0.00
N GLY A 68 -8.46 11.34 -0.58
CA GLY A 68 -8.64 11.15 -2.01
C GLY A 68 -10.09 11.39 -2.45
N LEU A 69 -11.05 10.87 -1.67
CA LEU A 69 -12.47 11.08 -1.94
C LEU A 69 -12.87 12.54 -1.71
N LEU A 70 -12.31 13.20 -0.70
CA LEU A 70 -12.55 14.63 -0.48
C LEU A 70 -12.03 15.47 -1.65
N LEU A 71 -10.87 15.12 -2.19
CA LEU A 71 -10.32 15.79 -3.36
C LEU A 71 -11.21 15.57 -4.59
N LEU A 72 -11.72 14.36 -4.76
CA LEU A 72 -12.63 14.05 -5.85
C LEU A 72 -13.90 14.89 -5.76
N HIS A 73 -14.45 15.02 -4.56
CA HIS A 73 -15.60 15.86 -4.33
C HIS A 73 -15.30 17.33 -4.66
N SER A 74 -14.10 17.81 -4.31
CA SER A 74 -13.69 19.19 -4.55
C SER A 74 -13.56 19.51 -6.04
N ILE A 75 -13.06 18.56 -6.85
CA ILE A 75 -12.91 18.77 -8.29
C ILE A 75 -14.19 18.45 -9.07
N GLY A 76 -15.16 17.83 -8.39
CA GLY A 76 -16.45 17.50 -8.99
C GLY A 76 -16.55 16.06 -9.47
N LEU A 77 -17.73 15.47 -9.29
CA LEU A 77 -17.95 14.07 -9.67
C LEU A 77 -17.93 13.85 -11.18
N GLU A 78 -18.04 14.92 -11.96
CA GLU A 78 -17.93 14.85 -13.41
C GLU A 78 -16.53 14.37 -13.85
N SER A 79 -15.52 14.58 -12.99
CA SER A 79 -14.17 14.11 -13.25
C SER A 79 -14.08 12.58 -13.38
N LEU A 80 -15.07 11.85 -12.86
CA LEU A 80 -15.11 10.40 -13.00
C LEU A 80 -15.21 9.94 -14.45
N LYS A 81 -15.59 10.84 -15.37
CA LYS A 81 -15.62 10.53 -16.79
C LYS A 81 -14.24 10.59 -17.44
N GLU A 82 -13.26 11.17 -16.75
CA GLU A 82 -11.91 11.29 -17.30
C GLU A 82 -11.15 9.97 -17.18
N PHE A 83 -10.49 9.61 -18.26
CA PHE A 83 -9.78 8.32 -18.36
C PHE A 83 -8.71 8.18 -17.27
N TRP A 84 -7.95 9.25 -17.01
CA TRP A 84 -6.85 9.19 -16.03
C TRP A 84 -7.37 8.87 -14.62
N LEU A 85 -8.52 9.44 -14.27
CA LEU A 85 -9.08 9.23 -12.93
C LEU A 85 -9.62 7.81 -12.77
N ILE A 86 -10.32 7.30 -13.78
CA ILE A 86 -10.86 5.94 -13.76
C ILE A 86 -9.72 4.94 -13.67
N THR A 87 -8.68 5.12 -14.46
CA THR A 87 -7.52 4.23 -14.45
C THR A 87 -6.80 4.29 -13.10
N LYS A 88 -6.63 5.49 -12.54
CA LYS A 88 -6.03 5.66 -11.21
C LYS A 88 -6.84 4.91 -10.15
N LEU A 89 -8.16 5.04 -10.18
CA LEU A 89 -9.03 4.36 -9.21
C LEU A 89 -8.91 2.84 -9.31
N ILE A 90 -8.86 2.30 -10.52
CA ILE A 90 -8.68 0.87 -10.72
C ILE A 90 -7.36 0.40 -10.11
N LEU A 91 -6.28 1.16 -10.35
CA LEU A 91 -4.97 0.82 -9.81
C LEU A 91 -4.93 0.93 -8.28
N VAL A 92 -5.59 1.94 -7.72
CA VAL A 92 -5.66 2.12 -6.26
C VAL A 92 -6.46 1.00 -5.61
N ILE A 93 -7.56 0.58 -6.25
CA ILE A 93 -8.34 -0.56 -5.77
C ILE A 93 -7.47 -1.83 -5.78
N SER A 94 -6.67 -2.02 -6.84
CA SER A 94 -5.75 -3.14 -6.92
C SER A 94 -4.73 -3.11 -5.78
N LEU A 95 -4.19 -1.93 -5.45
CA LEU A 95 -3.29 -1.78 -4.30
C LEU A 95 -3.98 -2.11 -2.99
N THR A 96 -5.26 -1.73 -2.85
CA THR A 96 -6.03 -2.03 -1.65
C THR A 96 -6.21 -3.54 -1.48
N PHE A 97 -6.51 -4.27 -2.55
CA PHE A 97 -6.58 -5.72 -2.51
C PHE A 97 -5.22 -6.33 -2.14
N TYR A 98 -4.13 -5.79 -2.69
CA TYR A 98 -2.80 -6.24 -2.33
C TYR A 98 -2.51 -6.00 -0.84
N HIS A 99 -2.91 -4.85 -0.32
CA HIS A 99 -2.79 -4.53 1.11
C HIS A 99 -3.50 -5.58 1.97
N LEU A 100 -4.72 -5.96 1.57
CA LEU A 100 -5.48 -6.96 2.30
C LEU A 100 -4.83 -8.35 2.19
N PHE A 101 -4.25 -8.67 1.04
CA PHE A 101 -3.49 -9.91 0.88
C PHE A 101 -2.29 -9.94 1.84
N LEU A 102 -1.60 -8.82 2.00
CA LEU A 102 -0.49 -8.75 2.94
C LEU A 102 -0.95 -8.98 4.38
N PHE A 103 -2.17 -8.56 4.72
CA PHE A 103 -2.74 -8.85 6.03
C PHE A 103 -2.89 -10.36 6.24
N VAL A 104 -3.36 -11.07 5.22
CA VAL A 104 -3.47 -12.53 5.30
C VAL A 104 -2.10 -13.17 5.53
N CYS A 105 -1.07 -12.68 4.83
CA CYS A 105 0.29 -13.16 5.02
C CYS A 105 0.81 -12.87 6.43
N LEU A 106 0.55 -11.65 6.93
CA LEU A 106 0.93 -11.24 8.27
C LEU A 106 0.31 -12.18 9.31
N LYS A 107 -0.97 -12.48 9.16
CA LYS A 107 -1.68 -13.36 10.06
C LYS A 107 -1.10 -14.76 10.05
N LYS A 108 -0.74 -15.27 8.87
CA LYS A 108 -0.13 -16.59 8.75
C LYS A 108 1.22 -16.65 9.44
N PHE A 109 2.03 -15.59 9.33
CA PHE A 109 3.31 -15.52 10.05
C PHE A 109 3.10 -15.51 11.56
N ASN A 110 2.11 -14.75 12.06
CA ASN A 110 1.81 -14.71 13.48
C ASN A 110 1.38 -16.07 14.03
N GLU A 111 0.72 -16.87 13.21
CA GLU A 111 0.24 -18.20 13.59
C GLU A 111 1.22 -19.32 13.21
N ASN A 112 2.40 -18.96 12.68
CA ASN A 112 3.41 -19.90 12.18
C ASN A 112 2.86 -20.83 11.10
N LYS A 113 1.93 -20.34 10.29
CA LYS A 113 1.28 -21.09 9.23
C LYS A 113 1.68 -20.65 7.84
N ASN A 114 2.75 -19.86 7.71
CA ASN A 114 3.19 -19.40 6.41
C ASN A 114 3.65 -20.56 5.54
N GLN A 115 3.13 -20.60 4.30
CA GLN A 115 3.47 -21.63 3.31
C GLN A 115 4.21 -21.04 2.11
N TYR A 116 4.38 -19.74 2.05
CA TYR A 116 5.00 -19.08 0.91
C TYR A 116 6.52 -19.01 1.07
N SER A 117 7.24 -19.17 -0.06
CA SER A 117 8.69 -19.10 -0.08
C SER A 117 9.18 -17.67 -0.12
N SER A 118 10.49 -17.47 0.16
CA SER A 118 11.09 -16.15 0.03
C SER A 118 11.07 -15.65 -1.41
N LYS A 119 11.21 -16.55 -2.39
CA LYS A 119 11.10 -16.20 -3.80
C LYS A 119 9.72 -15.66 -4.15
N PHE A 120 8.68 -16.24 -3.57
CA PHE A 120 7.32 -15.77 -3.78
C PHE A 120 7.17 -14.33 -3.32
N PHE A 121 7.66 -14.00 -2.12
CA PHE A 121 7.55 -12.64 -1.60
C PHE A 121 8.41 -11.66 -2.39
N ARG A 122 9.57 -12.07 -2.86
CA ARG A 122 10.39 -11.22 -3.74
C ARG A 122 9.68 -10.93 -5.04
N PHE A 123 9.02 -11.94 -5.60
CA PHE A 123 8.27 -11.79 -6.85
C PHE A 123 7.08 -10.86 -6.67
N ILE A 124 6.26 -11.07 -5.63
CA ILE A 124 5.07 -10.24 -5.44
C ILE A 124 5.40 -8.80 -5.05
N ASN A 125 6.60 -8.55 -4.52
CA ASN A 125 7.02 -7.19 -4.19
C ASN A 125 7.15 -6.33 -5.45
N GLU A 126 7.27 -6.93 -6.62
CA GLU A 126 7.31 -6.18 -7.87
C GLU A 126 5.94 -5.64 -8.27
N ALA A 127 4.85 -6.30 -7.85
CA ALA A 127 3.49 -5.88 -8.20
C ALA A 127 3.18 -4.46 -7.70
N PRO A 128 3.36 -4.12 -6.41
CA PRO A 128 3.11 -2.76 -5.98
C PRO A 128 4.07 -1.76 -6.60
N THR A 129 5.31 -2.15 -6.90
CA THR A 129 6.26 -1.28 -7.58
C THR A 129 5.73 -0.87 -8.95
N ILE A 130 5.26 -1.82 -9.73
CA ILE A 130 4.69 -1.55 -11.05
C ILE A 130 3.44 -0.68 -10.93
N LEU A 131 2.57 -0.99 -9.98
CA LEU A 131 1.34 -0.22 -9.77
C LEU A 131 1.64 1.22 -9.36
N VAL A 132 2.61 1.42 -8.47
CA VAL A 132 3.02 2.77 -8.04
C VAL A 132 3.56 3.56 -9.22
N ILE A 133 4.42 2.97 -10.02
CA ILE A 133 4.98 3.63 -11.20
C ILE A 133 3.85 4.04 -12.16
N ALA A 134 2.92 3.13 -12.42
CA ALA A 134 1.80 3.41 -13.31
C ALA A 134 0.92 4.54 -12.77
N ILE A 135 0.61 4.52 -11.46
CA ILE A 135 -0.21 5.56 -10.85
C ILE A 135 0.44 6.92 -10.97
N ILE A 136 1.73 7.00 -10.68
CA ILE A 136 2.47 8.28 -10.73
C ILE A 136 2.47 8.83 -12.16
N PHE A 137 2.75 8.00 -13.16
CA PHE A 137 2.72 8.45 -14.54
C PHE A 137 1.34 8.94 -14.95
N ILE A 138 0.30 8.22 -14.58
CA ILE A 138 -1.08 8.61 -14.93
C ILE A 138 -1.45 9.93 -14.27
N VAL A 139 -1.12 10.12 -13.01
CA VAL A 139 -1.46 11.34 -12.28
C VAL A 139 -0.68 12.53 -12.80
N VAL A 140 0.61 12.37 -13.08
CA VAL A 140 1.46 13.46 -13.56
C VAL A 140 1.09 13.87 -14.99
N PHE A 141 0.92 12.90 -15.87
CA PHE A 141 0.62 13.21 -17.27
C PHE A 141 -0.85 13.50 -17.50
N LYS A 142 -1.74 12.94 -16.68
CA LYS A 142 -3.20 13.09 -16.81
C LYS A 142 -3.65 12.96 -18.27
N PRO A 143 -3.41 11.82 -18.92
CA PRO A 143 -3.79 11.65 -20.33
C PRO A 143 -5.29 11.79 -20.47
N ILE A 144 -5.68 12.49 -21.52
CA ILE A 144 -7.09 12.74 -21.83
C ILE A 144 -7.64 11.65 -22.72
#